data_5d20dc17adbd975be858da52f9a43fe1
#
_entry.id   5d20dc17adbd975be858da52f9a43fe1
#
_cell.length_a   1.000
_cell.length_b   1.000
_cell.length_c   1.000
_cell.angle_alpha   90.00
_cell.angle_beta   90.00
_cell.angle_gamma   90.00
#
_symmetry.space_group_name_H-M   'P 1'
#
loop_
_entity.id
_entity.type
_entity.pdbx_description
1 polymer ?
#
loop_
_entity_poly.entity_id
_entity_poly.type
_entity_poly.pdbx_seq_one_letter_code
_entity_poly.pdbx_strand_id
1 'polypeptide(L)'
;MRPIACLPLLLLLSACNLAGGFGASGNAPPAADGSRRGVDGLEVGHRLMAAGEYELALKAYYRAGSEIGINSDVLSAIGSADLKLGRLNQAEQVLRRAIEEDPTFVPALNNLGVVLMEQRRYGEARAMFQQAFALDSGSSDEIRDNLKLAIARSEKPVYDQTVVAEEAPTFNLVRRGQGDFVLLSQF
;
A
#
# COMPACT_ATOMS: atom_id res chain seq x y z
N MET A 1 -40.01 -22.00 -75.96
CA MET A 1 -39.03 -22.61 -75.07
C MET A 1 -38.93 -21.81 -73.79
N ARG A 2 -39.16 -22.44 -72.73
CA ARG A 2 -39.66 -22.02 -71.37
C ARG A 2 -38.80 -21.02 -70.62
N PRO A 3 -39.37 -19.94 -70.06
CA PRO A 3 -38.78 -19.24 -68.96
C PRO A 3 -39.36 -19.79 -67.65
N ILE A 4 -38.55 -20.33 -66.78
CA ILE A 4 -38.96 -20.88 -65.51
C ILE A 4 -38.29 -20.07 -64.44
N ALA A 5 -39.15 -19.43 -63.64
CA ALA A 5 -39.12 -19.35 -62.21
C ALA A 5 -37.83 -18.84 -61.50
N CYS A 6 -37.74 -17.56 -61.37
CA CYS A 6 -36.93 -16.88 -60.29
C CYS A 6 -37.75 -15.94 -59.42
N LEU A 7 -39.04 -16.20 -59.17
CA LEU A 7 -39.90 -15.27 -58.43
C LEU A 7 -40.34 -15.68 -57.03
N PRO A 8 -39.87 -16.72 -56.35
CA PRO A 8 -40.28 -16.92 -54.99
C PRO A 8 -39.20 -16.61 -53.93
N LEU A 9 -38.01 -16.13 -54.32
CA LEU A 9 -36.94 -15.90 -53.32
C LEU A 9 -36.91 -14.48 -52.73
N LEU A 10 -37.71 -13.56 -53.25
CA LEU A 10 -37.77 -12.15 -52.78
C LEU A 10 -38.82 -11.87 -51.71
N LEU A 11 -39.66 -12.85 -51.35
CA LEU A 11 -40.74 -12.70 -50.35
C LEU A 11 -40.36 -13.16 -48.94
N LEU A 12 -39.16 -13.66 -48.73
CA LEU A 12 -38.71 -14.11 -47.39
C LEU A 12 -37.89 -13.07 -46.62
N LEU A 13 -37.61 -11.91 -47.20
CA LEU A 13 -36.83 -10.84 -46.54
C LEU A 13 -37.68 -9.76 -45.88
N SER A 14 -38.99 -9.83 -45.92
CA SER A 14 -39.89 -8.82 -45.31
C SER A 14 -40.44 -9.27 -43.95
N ALA A 15 -40.08 -10.39 -43.42
CA ALA A 15 -40.62 -10.87 -42.15
C ALA A 15 -39.89 -10.39 -40.87
N CYS A 16 -38.78 -9.65 -41.04
CA CYS A 16 -38.01 -9.20 -39.87
C CYS A 16 -38.41 -7.79 -39.33
N ASN A 17 -39.43 -7.15 -39.88
CA ASN A 17 -39.79 -5.79 -39.49
C ASN A 17 -41.14 -5.68 -38.76
N LEU A 18 -41.75 -6.81 -38.40
CA LEU A 18 -42.98 -6.85 -37.58
C LEU A 18 -42.78 -7.49 -36.21
N ALA A 19 -41.55 -7.63 -35.75
CA ALA A 19 -41.35 -7.83 -34.31
C ALA A 19 -41.56 -6.46 -33.67
N GLY A 20 -42.79 -6.24 -33.25
CA GLY A 20 -43.21 -5.08 -32.45
C GLY A 20 -42.15 -4.83 -31.37
N GLY A 21 -41.92 -3.54 -31.15
CA GLY A 21 -41.01 -3.08 -30.13
C GLY A 21 -41.17 -3.93 -28.90
N PHE A 22 -40.07 -4.42 -28.38
CA PHE A 22 -39.98 -4.87 -27.04
C PHE A 22 -40.37 -3.66 -26.19
N GLY A 23 -41.67 -3.53 -25.95
CA GLY A 23 -42.18 -2.62 -24.95
C GLY A 23 -41.37 -2.93 -23.71
N ALA A 24 -40.74 -1.89 -23.17
CA ALA A 24 -40.05 -1.98 -21.90
C ALA A 24 -41.02 -2.58 -20.90
N SER A 25 -41.00 -3.93 -20.81
CA SER A 25 -41.63 -4.64 -19.72
C SER A 25 -40.98 -4.04 -18.48
N GLY A 26 -41.77 -3.67 -17.47
CA GLY A 26 -41.33 -2.98 -16.25
C GLY A 26 -40.27 -3.68 -15.41
N ASN A 27 -39.45 -4.54 -16.03
CA ASN A 27 -38.28 -5.23 -15.49
C ASN A 27 -36.94 -4.68 -16.04
N ALA A 28 -36.93 -3.56 -16.74
CA ALA A 28 -35.66 -2.89 -16.98
C ALA A 28 -35.07 -2.52 -15.61
N PRO A 29 -33.80 -2.85 -15.35
CA PRO A 29 -33.16 -2.45 -14.11
C PRO A 29 -33.35 -0.92 -13.98
N PRO A 30 -33.69 -0.41 -12.77
CA PRO A 30 -33.85 1.02 -12.57
C PRO A 30 -32.61 1.75 -13.11
N ALA A 31 -32.85 2.77 -13.92
CA ALA A 31 -31.76 3.60 -14.42
C ALA A 31 -30.94 4.06 -13.21
N ALA A 32 -29.61 4.02 -13.35
CA ALA A 32 -28.74 4.52 -12.30
C ALA A 32 -29.16 5.96 -12.00
N ASP A 33 -29.65 6.20 -10.80
CA ASP A 33 -30.07 7.52 -10.35
C ASP A 33 -28.78 8.34 -10.13
N GLY A 34 -28.42 9.16 -11.10
CA GLY A 34 -27.26 10.05 -11.04
C GLY A 34 -27.35 11.10 -9.92
N SER A 35 -28.51 11.24 -9.26
CA SER A 35 -28.70 12.11 -8.11
C SER A 35 -28.31 11.44 -6.78
N ARG A 36 -28.22 10.12 -6.74
CA ARG A 36 -27.70 9.41 -5.56
C ARG A 36 -26.19 9.56 -5.55
N ARG A 37 -25.67 10.25 -4.53
CA ARG A 37 -24.24 10.21 -4.23
C ARG A 37 -23.84 8.75 -4.20
N GLY A 38 -22.91 8.37 -5.08
CA GLY A 38 -22.32 7.04 -5.05
C GLY A 38 -21.78 6.75 -3.64
N VAL A 39 -21.62 5.47 -3.31
CA VAL A 39 -20.97 5.10 -2.05
C VAL A 39 -19.61 5.80 -2.01
N ASP A 40 -19.31 6.41 -0.85
CA ASP A 40 -18.05 7.13 -0.62
C ASP A 40 -16.85 6.27 -1.06
N GLY A 41 -16.03 6.83 -1.94
CA GLY A 41 -14.88 6.13 -2.48
C GLY A 41 -13.87 5.73 -1.42
N LEU A 42 -13.75 6.48 -0.31
CA LEU A 42 -12.93 6.09 0.83
C LEU A 42 -13.49 4.85 1.52
N GLU A 43 -14.78 4.82 1.78
CA GLU A 43 -15.42 3.65 2.41
C GLU A 43 -15.28 2.40 1.55
N VAL A 44 -15.50 2.51 0.24
CA VAL A 44 -15.27 1.42 -0.72
C VAL A 44 -13.81 0.96 -0.68
N GLY A 45 -12.88 1.91 -0.70
CA GLY A 45 -11.45 1.63 -0.62
C GLY A 45 -11.07 0.88 0.66
N HIS A 46 -11.57 1.32 1.81
CA HIS A 46 -11.30 0.65 3.09
C HIS A 46 -11.83 -0.79 3.12
N ARG A 47 -13.02 -1.04 2.57
CA ARG A 47 -13.55 -2.42 2.45
C ARG A 47 -12.69 -3.29 1.54
N LEU A 48 -12.21 -2.73 0.43
CA LEU A 48 -11.30 -3.42 -0.49
C LEU A 48 -9.94 -3.69 0.15
N MET A 49 -9.40 -2.75 0.93
CA MET A 49 -8.19 -2.95 1.73
C MET A 49 -8.34 -4.12 2.71
N ALA A 50 -9.47 -4.16 3.42
CA ALA A 50 -9.77 -5.25 4.36
C ALA A 50 -9.94 -6.61 3.66
N ALA A 51 -10.39 -6.62 2.40
CA ALA A 51 -10.48 -7.81 1.56
C ALA A 51 -9.15 -8.22 0.90
N GLY A 52 -8.07 -7.44 1.06
CA GLY A 52 -6.78 -7.67 0.39
C GLY A 52 -6.73 -7.23 -1.07
N GLU A 53 -7.77 -6.57 -1.56
CA GLU A 53 -7.91 -6.11 -2.96
C GLU A 53 -7.24 -4.72 -3.13
N TYR A 54 -5.94 -4.65 -2.90
CA TYR A 54 -5.19 -3.40 -2.77
C TYR A 54 -5.19 -2.53 -4.03
N GLU A 55 -5.12 -3.15 -5.22
CA GLU A 55 -5.19 -2.42 -6.50
C GLU A 55 -6.58 -1.80 -6.73
N LEU A 56 -7.64 -2.49 -6.34
CA LEU A 56 -9.00 -1.97 -6.44
C LEU A 56 -9.23 -0.88 -5.38
N ALA A 57 -8.68 -1.06 -4.18
CA ALA A 57 -8.71 -0.04 -3.12
C ALA A 57 -8.04 1.25 -3.60
N LEU A 58 -6.86 1.15 -4.21
CA LEU A 58 -6.13 2.30 -4.76
C LEU A 58 -6.97 3.06 -5.80
N LYS A 59 -7.65 2.34 -6.71
CA LYS A 59 -8.58 2.96 -7.68
C LYS A 59 -9.74 3.68 -6.99
N ALA A 60 -10.30 3.08 -5.94
CA ALA A 60 -11.40 3.68 -5.17
C ALA A 60 -10.93 4.95 -4.45
N TYR A 61 -9.72 4.98 -3.90
CA TYR A 61 -9.13 6.16 -3.26
C TYR A 61 -8.83 7.29 -4.25
N TYR A 62 -8.32 6.98 -5.45
CA TYR A 62 -8.18 8.01 -6.50
C TYR A 62 -9.51 8.59 -6.94
N ARG A 63 -10.57 7.76 -7.02
CA ARG A 63 -11.92 8.25 -7.28
C ARG A 63 -12.39 9.17 -6.14
N ALA A 64 -12.22 8.76 -4.89
CA ALA A 64 -12.53 9.61 -3.74
C ALA A 64 -11.82 10.98 -3.85
N GLY A 65 -10.51 10.98 -4.15
CA GLY A 65 -9.75 12.21 -4.35
C GLY A 65 -10.29 13.10 -5.46
N SER A 66 -10.87 12.53 -6.52
CA SER A 66 -11.52 13.31 -7.60
C SER A 66 -12.88 13.88 -7.19
N GLU A 67 -13.59 13.23 -6.27
CA GLU A 67 -14.94 13.61 -5.83
C GLU A 67 -14.92 14.60 -4.65
N ILE A 68 -14.05 14.38 -3.67
CA ILE A 68 -14.00 15.16 -2.42
C ILE A 68 -12.75 16.04 -2.30
N GLY A 69 -11.84 15.96 -3.27
CA GLY A 69 -10.54 16.63 -3.22
C GLY A 69 -9.44 15.79 -2.57
N ILE A 70 -8.21 16.23 -2.80
CA ILE A 70 -7.02 15.63 -2.19
C ILE A 70 -6.83 16.26 -0.81
N ASN A 71 -6.90 15.44 0.23
CA ASN A 71 -6.69 15.80 1.62
C ASN A 71 -5.85 14.71 2.33
N SER A 72 -5.51 14.91 3.59
CA SER A 72 -4.68 13.98 4.38
C SER A 72 -5.28 12.58 4.46
N ASP A 73 -6.61 12.45 4.57
CA ASP A 73 -7.31 11.16 4.59
C ASP A 73 -7.08 10.39 3.29
N VAL A 74 -7.36 11.05 2.14
CA VAL A 74 -7.20 10.44 0.82
C VAL A 74 -5.74 10.06 0.57
N LEU A 75 -4.81 10.97 0.88
CA LEU A 75 -3.38 10.72 0.70
C LEU A 75 -2.90 9.57 1.58
N SER A 76 -3.30 9.53 2.86
CA SER A 76 -2.94 8.44 3.77
C SER A 76 -3.52 7.10 3.32
N ALA A 77 -4.74 7.09 2.82
CA ALA A 77 -5.37 5.89 2.27
C ALA A 77 -4.64 5.36 1.02
N ILE A 78 -4.27 6.26 0.10
CA ILE A 78 -3.44 5.91 -1.09
C ILE A 78 -2.10 5.35 -0.64
N GLY A 79 -1.38 6.04 0.28
CA GLY A 79 -0.09 5.59 0.79
C GLY A 79 -0.16 4.23 1.48
N SER A 80 -1.25 3.96 2.21
CA SER A 80 -1.51 2.66 2.82
C SER A 80 -1.70 1.55 1.78
N ALA A 81 -2.42 1.82 0.69
CA ALA A 81 -2.59 0.86 -0.40
C ALA A 81 -1.25 0.60 -1.12
N ASP A 82 -0.47 1.64 -1.42
CA ASP A 82 0.85 1.49 -2.03
C ASP A 82 1.82 0.71 -1.12
N LEU A 83 1.78 0.92 0.20
CA LEU A 83 2.54 0.13 1.17
C LEU A 83 2.18 -1.37 1.07
N LYS A 84 0.88 -1.71 1.05
CA LYS A 84 0.41 -3.09 0.91
C LYS A 84 0.79 -3.72 -0.43
N LEU A 85 0.93 -2.92 -1.48
CA LEU A 85 1.42 -3.34 -2.80
C LEU A 85 2.95 -3.45 -2.88
N GLY A 86 3.68 -3.11 -1.81
CA GLY A 86 5.14 -3.10 -1.79
C GLY A 86 5.77 -1.93 -2.55
N ARG A 87 4.99 -0.91 -2.90
CA ARG A 87 5.43 0.29 -3.63
C ARG A 87 6.00 1.33 -2.67
N LEU A 88 7.05 0.96 -1.94
CA LEU A 88 7.53 1.72 -0.78
C LEU A 88 7.88 3.17 -1.09
N ASN A 89 8.51 3.44 -2.26
CA ASN A 89 8.89 4.81 -2.63
C ASN A 89 7.68 5.70 -2.94
N GLN A 90 6.63 5.14 -3.57
CA GLN A 90 5.38 5.86 -3.83
C GLN A 90 4.62 6.10 -2.54
N ALA A 91 4.51 5.08 -1.70
CA ALA A 91 3.90 5.19 -0.37
C ALA A 91 4.57 6.30 0.46
N GLU A 92 5.91 6.33 0.50
CA GLU A 92 6.65 7.39 1.20
C GLU A 92 6.31 8.79 0.69
N GLN A 93 6.36 8.99 -0.64
CA GLN A 93 6.07 10.30 -1.25
C GLN A 93 4.67 10.78 -0.92
N VAL A 94 3.67 9.89 -1.05
CA VAL A 94 2.26 10.25 -0.82
C VAL A 94 2.00 10.51 0.66
N LEU A 95 2.59 9.71 1.57
CA LEU A 95 2.43 9.88 3.01
C LEU A 95 3.12 11.15 3.52
N ARG A 96 4.27 11.54 2.96
CA ARG A 96 4.91 12.82 3.28
C ARG A 96 4.01 13.99 2.88
N ARG A 97 3.36 13.93 1.71
CA ARG A 97 2.37 14.94 1.31
C ARG A 97 1.18 14.98 2.26
N ALA A 98 0.71 13.82 2.77
CA ALA A 98 -0.37 13.79 3.76
C ALA A 98 0.03 14.53 5.04
N ILE A 99 1.28 14.38 5.49
CA ILE A 99 1.83 15.05 6.67
C ILE A 99 2.09 16.55 6.41
N GLU A 100 2.46 16.94 5.19
CA GLU A 100 2.56 18.34 4.78
C GLU A 100 1.20 19.03 4.82
N GLU A 101 0.14 18.33 4.39
CA GLU A 101 -1.23 18.84 4.43
C GLU A 101 -1.78 18.94 5.87
N ASP A 102 -1.53 17.91 6.69
CA ASP A 102 -1.87 17.89 8.11
C ASP A 102 -0.76 17.22 8.93
N PRO A 103 0.12 18.01 9.59
CA PRO A 103 1.20 17.49 10.40
C PRO A 103 0.75 16.69 11.64
N THR A 104 -0.53 16.79 11.99
CA THR A 104 -1.11 16.10 13.16
C THR A 104 -1.89 14.85 12.79
N PHE A 105 -1.94 14.49 11.50
CA PHE A 105 -2.69 13.35 11.01
C PHE A 105 -2.02 12.02 11.39
N VAL A 106 -2.41 11.47 12.52
CA VAL A 106 -1.84 10.26 13.13
C VAL A 106 -1.74 9.06 12.16
N PRO A 107 -2.77 8.76 11.32
CA PRO A 107 -2.67 7.64 10.38
C PRO A 107 -1.53 7.79 9.38
N ALA A 108 -1.27 8.99 8.85
CA ALA A 108 -0.17 9.20 7.91
C ALA A 108 1.20 9.03 8.57
N LEU A 109 1.36 9.55 9.79
CA LEU A 109 2.58 9.39 10.58
C LEU A 109 2.88 7.92 10.87
N ASN A 110 1.88 7.16 11.33
CA ASN A 110 2.04 5.73 11.59
C ASN A 110 2.40 4.97 10.29
N ASN A 111 1.67 5.20 9.22
CA ASN A 111 1.91 4.53 7.95
C ASN A 111 3.27 4.87 7.34
N LEU A 112 3.73 6.13 7.45
CA LEU A 112 5.08 6.52 7.04
C LEU A 112 6.14 5.81 7.90
N GLY A 113 5.90 5.71 9.22
CA GLY A 113 6.76 4.93 10.10
C GLY A 113 6.90 3.48 9.64
N VAL A 114 5.80 2.83 9.26
CA VAL A 114 5.82 1.46 8.73
C VAL A 114 6.61 1.37 7.41
N VAL A 115 6.39 2.30 6.47
CA VAL A 115 7.16 2.36 5.21
C VAL A 115 8.66 2.47 5.50
N LEU A 116 9.06 3.34 6.43
CA LEU A 116 10.45 3.53 6.81
C LEU A 116 11.05 2.29 7.49
N MET A 117 10.26 1.54 8.26
CA MET A 117 10.66 0.23 8.82
C MET A 117 10.97 -0.78 7.72
N GLU A 118 10.11 -0.87 6.70
CA GLU A 118 10.32 -1.76 5.54
C GLU A 118 11.58 -1.36 4.74
N GLN A 119 11.87 -0.06 4.66
CA GLN A 119 13.09 0.48 4.06
C GLN A 119 14.33 0.36 4.96
N ARG A 120 14.21 -0.22 6.16
CA ARG A 120 15.27 -0.34 7.19
C ARG A 120 15.81 1.01 7.72
N ARG A 121 15.07 2.09 7.54
CA ARG A 121 15.37 3.45 8.03
C ARG A 121 14.83 3.60 9.46
N TYR A 122 15.32 2.78 10.37
CA TYR A 122 14.73 2.60 11.70
C TYR A 122 14.74 3.86 12.57
N GLY A 123 15.77 4.71 12.44
CA GLY A 123 15.84 5.98 13.16
C GLY A 123 14.74 6.97 12.76
N GLU A 124 14.46 7.06 11.46
CA GLU A 124 13.39 7.90 10.95
C GLU A 124 12.00 7.32 11.29
N ALA A 125 11.85 5.99 11.16
CA ALA A 125 10.62 5.31 11.58
C ALA A 125 10.30 5.58 13.06
N ARG A 126 11.31 5.49 13.94
CA ARG A 126 11.16 5.82 15.36
C ARG A 126 10.63 7.25 15.55
N ALA A 127 11.17 8.23 14.84
CA ALA A 127 10.72 9.62 14.94
C ALA A 127 9.24 9.78 14.54
N MET A 128 8.82 9.13 13.45
CA MET A 128 7.41 9.15 13.00
C MET A 128 6.48 8.49 14.02
N PHE A 129 6.83 7.33 14.54
CA PHE A 129 6.03 6.66 15.56
C PHE A 129 6.00 7.42 16.90
N GLN A 130 7.09 8.09 17.30
CA GLN A 130 7.10 8.94 18.49
C GLN A 130 6.11 10.11 18.35
N GLN A 131 6.09 10.74 17.18
CA GLN A 131 5.14 11.82 16.90
C GLN A 131 3.70 11.29 16.88
N ALA A 132 3.45 10.17 16.20
CA ALA A 132 2.13 9.53 16.18
C ALA A 132 1.65 9.17 17.58
N PHE A 133 2.51 8.55 18.40
CA PHE A 133 2.21 8.18 19.78
C PHE A 133 1.88 9.38 20.66
N ALA A 134 2.63 10.47 20.52
CA ALA A 134 2.38 11.70 21.28
C ALA A 134 1.02 12.33 20.93
N LEU A 135 0.67 12.38 19.64
CA LEU A 135 -0.61 12.93 19.16
C LEU A 135 -1.81 12.04 19.52
N ASP A 136 -1.63 10.72 19.49
CA ASP A 136 -2.64 9.73 19.87
C ASP A 136 -2.80 9.59 21.40
N SER A 137 -1.99 10.28 22.18
CA SER A 137 -1.94 10.16 23.66
C SER A 137 -1.70 8.72 24.12
N GLY A 138 -1.06 7.91 23.28
CA GLY A 138 -0.72 6.50 23.56
C GLY A 138 -1.92 5.55 23.62
N SER A 139 -3.05 5.92 23.03
CA SER A 139 -4.28 5.12 23.05
C SER A 139 -4.21 3.90 22.12
N SER A 140 -3.48 3.99 21.02
CA SER A 140 -3.31 2.90 20.05
C SER A 140 -2.21 1.92 20.45
N ASP A 141 -2.59 0.66 20.66
CA ASP A 141 -1.64 -0.44 20.90
C ASP A 141 -0.72 -0.65 19.68
N GLU A 142 -1.26 -0.52 18.47
CA GLU A 142 -0.49 -0.67 17.24
C GLU A 142 0.66 0.33 17.15
N ILE A 143 0.37 1.63 17.37
CA ILE A 143 1.40 2.68 17.34
C ILE A 143 2.46 2.43 18.40
N ARG A 144 2.04 2.03 19.61
CA ARG A 144 2.96 1.70 20.72
C ARG A 144 3.88 0.54 20.37
N ASP A 145 3.36 -0.51 19.76
CA ASP A 145 4.14 -1.69 19.42
C ASP A 145 5.08 -1.43 18.22
N ASN A 146 4.62 -0.66 17.24
CA ASN A 146 5.45 -0.15 16.15
C ASN A 146 6.62 0.70 16.68
N LEU A 147 6.36 1.59 17.65
CA LEU A 147 7.39 2.40 18.29
C LEU A 147 8.43 1.54 19.03
N LYS A 148 7.97 0.57 19.84
CA LYS A 148 8.89 -0.36 20.53
C LYS A 148 9.78 -1.12 19.53
N LEU A 149 9.20 -1.60 18.44
CA LEU A 149 9.94 -2.30 17.41
C LEU A 149 10.98 -1.40 16.73
N ALA A 150 10.60 -0.16 16.39
CA ALA A 150 11.50 0.82 15.79
C ALA A 150 12.67 1.16 16.72
N ILE A 151 12.42 1.35 18.03
CA ILE A 151 13.46 1.56 19.05
C ILE A 151 14.41 0.36 19.05
N ALA A 152 13.90 -0.86 19.21
CA ALA A 152 14.71 -2.07 19.28
C ALA A 152 15.56 -2.29 18.02
N ARG A 153 15.06 -1.88 16.84
CA ARG A 153 15.81 -1.98 15.58
C ARG A 153 16.84 -0.87 15.42
N SER A 154 16.53 0.34 15.87
CA SER A 154 17.44 1.49 15.79
C SER A 154 18.62 1.40 16.78
N GLU A 155 18.43 0.72 17.91
CA GLU A 155 19.46 0.55 18.95
C GLU A 155 20.36 -0.68 18.75
N LYS A 156 19.98 -1.60 17.85
CA LYS A 156 20.90 -2.69 17.48
C LYS A 156 22.03 -2.06 16.67
N PRO A 157 23.30 -2.13 17.16
CA PRO A 157 24.42 -1.73 16.32
C PRO A 157 24.33 -2.58 15.05
N VAL A 158 24.38 -1.91 13.91
CA VAL A 158 24.62 -2.57 12.63
C VAL A 158 26.06 -3.07 12.74
N TYR A 159 26.25 -4.25 13.30
CA TYR A 159 27.45 -5.02 13.06
C TYR A 159 27.39 -5.38 11.58
N ASP A 160 27.98 -4.53 10.79
CA ASP A 160 28.21 -4.78 9.38
C ASP A 160 29.04 -6.07 9.27
N GLN A 161 28.38 -7.16 8.90
CA GLN A 161 29.05 -8.43 8.64
C GLN A 161 30.03 -8.35 7.48
N THR A 162 30.17 -7.19 6.85
CA THR A 162 31.17 -6.92 5.81
C THR A 162 32.54 -6.51 6.35
N VAL A 163 32.68 -6.26 7.66
CA VAL A 163 33.98 -5.90 8.26
C VAL A 163 34.73 -7.14 8.81
N VAL A 164 34.24 -8.35 8.63
CA VAL A 164 34.91 -9.58 9.09
C VAL A 164 35.82 -10.19 8.01
N ALA A 165 36.28 -9.43 7.06
CA ALA A 165 37.29 -9.87 6.08
C ALA A 165 38.62 -9.08 6.19
N GLU A 166 38.79 -8.23 7.19
CA GLU A 166 40.11 -7.84 7.61
C GLU A 166 40.59 -8.89 8.61
N GLU A 167 41.64 -9.64 8.21
CA GLU A 167 42.27 -10.69 8.99
C GLU A 167 42.47 -10.23 10.43
N ALA A 168 41.65 -10.75 11.33
CA ALA A 168 41.90 -10.58 12.75
C ALA A 168 43.31 -11.08 13.00
N PRO A 169 44.21 -10.27 13.57
CA PRO A 169 45.54 -10.73 13.87
C PRO A 169 45.45 -11.98 14.74
N THR A 170 45.90 -13.10 14.21
CA THR A 170 45.92 -14.37 14.92
C THR A 170 46.94 -14.26 16.04
N PHE A 171 46.48 -14.00 17.24
CA PHE A 171 47.32 -14.03 18.42
C PHE A 171 47.45 -15.47 18.91
N ASN A 172 48.65 -15.99 18.89
CA ASN A 172 48.95 -17.29 19.52
C ASN A 172 49.44 -17.05 20.93
N LEU A 173 48.68 -17.58 21.90
CA LEU A 173 49.09 -17.58 23.29
C LEU A 173 50.06 -18.76 23.52
N VAL A 174 51.34 -18.48 23.66
CA VAL A 174 52.38 -19.51 23.89
C VAL A 174 52.78 -19.48 25.36
N ARG A 175 52.68 -20.66 26.02
CA ARG A 175 53.14 -20.81 27.41
C ARG A 175 54.66 -20.89 27.46
N ARG A 176 55.29 -19.95 28.15
CA ARG A 176 56.71 -19.93 28.42
C ARG A 176 56.96 -20.34 29.87
N GLY A 177 57.47 -21.53 30.11
CA GLY A 177 57.81 -22.01 31.45
C GLY A 177 56.59 -22.32 32.34
N GLN A 178 56.80 -22.33 33.65
CA GLN A 178 55.75 -22.62 34.64
C GLN A 178 54.97 -21.33 34.95
N GLY A 179 53.96 -21.05 34.10
CA GLY A 179 52.94 -20.02 34.44
C GLY A 179 52.94 -18.75 33.61
N ASP A 180 53.93 -18.48 32.78
CA ASP A 180 53.98 -17.27 31.93
C ASP A 180 53.41 -17.51 30.53
N PHE A 181 52.52 -16.65 30.11
CA PHE A 181 51.93 -16.65 28.74
C PHE A 181 52.39 -15.41 27.98
N VAL A 182 52.88 -15.61 26.77
CA VAL A 182 53.29 -14.54 25.87
C VAL A 182 52.37 -14.52 24.64
N LEU A 183 51.86 -13.33 24.29
CA LEU A 183 51.09 -13.10 23.08
C LEU A 183 52.10 -12.89 21.95
N LEU A 184 52.08 -13.78 20.95
CA LEU A 184 52.85 -13.58 19.71
C LEU A 184 51.91 -13.13 18.62
N SER A 185 52.12 -11.91 18.08
CA SER A 185 51.50 -11.46 16.85
C SER A 185 52.38 -11.90 15.69
N GLN A 186 51.86 -12.61 14.74
CA GLN A 186 52.51 -12.82 13.46
C GLN A 186 52.31 -11.58 12.60
N PHE A 187 53.39 -10.94 12.19
CA PHE A 187 53.43 -9.90 11.19
C PHE A 187 53.42 -10.50 9.80
#